data_c0b7f26fa9751d91124d713411030d42
#
_entry.id   c0b7f26fa9751d91124d713411030d42
#
_cell.length_a   1.000
_cell.length_b   1.000
_cell.length_c   1.000
_cell.angle_alpha   90.00
_cell.angle_beta   90.00
_cell.angle_gamma   90.00
#
_symmetry.space_group_name_H-M   'P 1'
#
loop_
_entity.id
_entity.type
_entity.pdbx_description
1 polymer ?
#
loop_
_entity_poly.entity_id
_entity_poly.type
_entity_poly.pdbx_seq_one_letter_code
_entity_poly.pdbx_strand_id
1 'polypeptide(L)'
;MTYPVALYLQDAHDIRHGIELAQYAEAKGFDAVWQADSRLVRDAVVPMAAFAANTDRIKIGSGVLDIWTRNAARLASTFSTLDDLAPGRIICGLGAWWDPLASKVGIDRARPLKVMREVVDATRGLLANETVTVDGYHVHLDVVELDYVYQERRAKDVPIYIGATGMQMMELTGEIADGAVLNYLVSPSYNIGALEALARGAAKVGRTLDDIDRPQLVVCSVDDDRQAALDAARLLVTQYLGQQPHIMKASGVPQELLDQIGEVLTWPATHDQVVAASKLVPDEIVQMITASGTPDEVRAKVDEYVAAGCTCPILYPLADDVHLMIDTFAR
;
A
#
# COMPACT_ATOMS: atom_id res chain seq x y z
N MET A 1 17.06 15.04 -3.44
CA MET A 1 16.32 13.91 -4.06
C MET A 1 15.53 14.45 -5.26
N THR A 2 15.44 13.68 -6.35
CA THR A 2 14.79 14.10 -7.60
C THR A 2 13.43 13.42 -7.83
N TYR A 3 13.04 12.51 -6.94
CA TYR A 3 11.80 11.72 -7.01
C TYR A 3 10.83 12.07 -5.86
N PRO A 4 9.51 11.91 -6.05
CA PRO A 4 8.52 12.10 -4.99
C PRO A 4 8.70 11.09 -3.86
N VAL A 5 8.36 11.49 -2.63
CA VAL A 5 8.41 10.64 -1.43
C VAL A 5 7.11 10.78 -0.67
N ALA A 6 6.62 9.69 -0.09
CA ALA A 6 5.39 9.66 0.69
C ALA A 6 5.59 9.04 2.07
N LEU A 7 4.73 9.43 3.00
CA LEU A 7 4.65 8.86 4.35
C LEU A 7 3.55 7.80 4.40
N TYR A 8 3.83 6.65 5.01
CA TYR A 8 2.81 5.65 5.34
C TYR A 8 2.49 5.67 6.82
N LEU A 9 1.23 5.80 7.13
CA LEU A 9 0.73 5.71 8.49
C LEU A 9 -0.21 4.51 8.62
N GLN A 10 -0.09 3.75 9.72
CA GLN A 10 -0.90 2.58 9.98
C GLN A 10 -1.66 2.75 11.31
N ASP A 11 -1.25 2.07 12.36
CA ASP A 11 -1.95 2.03 13.65
C ASP A 11 -1.02 2.21 14.87
N ALA A 12 0.27 2.48 14.64
CA ALA A 12 1.26 2.67 15.69
C ALA A 12 1.08 3.98 16.51
N HIS A 13 0.24 4.90 16.04
CA HIS A 13 -0.02 6.20 16.65
C HIS A 13 -1.52 6.49 16.66
N ASP A 14 -1.98 7.36 17.55
CA ASP A 14 -3.35 7.84 17.49
C ASP A 14 -3.59 8.78 16.28
N ILE A 15 -4.86 9.03 15.94
CA ILE A 15 -5.19 9.81 14.74
C ILE A 15 -4.75 11.27 14.87
N ARG A 16 -4.75 11.86 16.07
CA ARG A 16 -4.32 13.25 16.28
C ARG A 16 -2.82 13.40 16.02
N HIS A 17 -2.02 12.49 16.55
CA HIS A 17 -0.60 12.46 16.26
C HIS A 17 -0.32 12.15 14.77
N GLY A 18 -1.14 11.30 14.14
CA GLY A 18 -1.09 11.07 12.69
C GLY A 18 -1.32 12.34 11.85
N ILE A 19 -2.22 13.24 12.30
CA ILE A 19 -2.42 14.55 11.67
C ILE A 19 -1.16 15.40 11.79
N GLU A 20 -0.54 15.47 12.98
CA GLU A 20 0.71 16.22 13.21
C GLU A 20 1.84 15.71 12.31
N LEU A 21 1.97 14.39 12.19
CA LEU A 21 2.97 13.77 11.30
C LEU A 21 2.70 14.07 9.82
N ALA A 22 1.43 14.06 9.38
CA ALA A 22 1.06 14.41 8.00
C ALA A 22 1.37 15.87 7.68
N GLN A 23 1.07 16.79 8.60
CA GLN A 23 1.41 18.22 8.49
C GLN A 23 2.93 18.44 8.47
N TYR A 24 3.66 17.72 9.33
CA TYR A 24 5.12 17.79 9.38
C TYR A 24 5.74 17.28 8.06
N ALA A 25 5.28 16.13 7.56
CA ALA A 25 5.71 15.60 6.28
C ALA A 25 5.41 16.57 5.11
N GLU A 26 4.23 17.19 5.10
CA GLU A 26 3.88 18.22 4.11
C GLU A 26 4.83 19.43 4.20
N ALA A 27 5.15 19.89 5.40
CA ALA A 27 6.08 21.00 5.62
C ALA A 27 7.51 20.66 5.17
N LYS A 28 7.89 19.39 5.23
CA LYS A 28 9.19 18.85 4.79
C LYS A 28 9.24 18.47 3.30
N GLY A 29 8.16 18.73 2.55
CA GLY A 29 8.12 18.53 1.10
C GLY A 29 7.77 17.12 0.65
N PHE A 30 7.13 16.32 1.50
CA PHE A 30 6.56 15.03 1.08
C PHE A 30 5.37 15.25 0.14
N ASP A 31 5.20 14.33 -0.82
CA ASP A 31 4.20 14.45 -1.88
C ASP A 31 2.87 13.78 -1.51
N ALA A 32 2.88 12.77 -0.65
CA ALA A 32 1.67 12.06 -0.23
C ALA A 32 1.77 11.51 1.20
N VAL A 33 0.60 11.31 1.82
CA VAL A 33 0.42 10.49 3.02
C VAL A 33 -0.54 9.34 2.69
N TRP A 34 -0.21 8.13 3.13
CA TRP A 34 -0.97 6.92 2.85
C TRP A 34 -1.44 6.28 4.15
N GLN A 35 -2.68 5.81 4.16
CA GLN A 35 -3.29 5.12 5.29
C GLN A 35 -3.93 3.81 4.81
N ALA A 36 -3.76 2.73 5.57
CA ALA A 36 -4.39 1.44 5.23
C ALA A 36 -5.49 1.05 6.23
N ASP A 37 -6.40 0.18 5.77
CA ASP A 37 -7.16 -0.67 6.67
C ASP A 37 -6.19 -1.63 7.37
N SER A 38 -6.08 -1.53 8.69
CA SER A 38 -5.11 -2.30 9.46
C SER A 38 -5.79 -3.30 10.37
N ARG A 39 -5.76 -4.56 10.01
CA ARG A 39 -6.13 -5.71 10.86
C ARG A 39 -7.39 -5.53 11.72
N LEU A 40 -8.39 -4.78 11.23
CA LEU A 40 -9.60 -4.36 11.95
C LEU A 40 -9.35 -3.43 13.16
N VAL A 41 -8.13 -2.93 13.33
CA VAL A 41 -7.79 -1.91 14.33
C VAL A 41 -8.10 -0.52 13.80
N ARG A 42 -7.77 -0.27 12.53
CA ARG A 42 -7.89 1.04 11.90
C ARG A 42 -8.67 0.97 10.61
N ASP A 43 -9.76 1.73 10.51
CA ASP A 43 -10.43 2.07 9.25
C ASP A 43 -9.65 3.21 8.59
N ALA A 44 -9.29 3.08 7.33
CA ALA A 44 -8.45 4.06 6.65
C ALA A 44 -9.19 5.36 6.30
N VAL A 45 -10.49 5.30 6.06
CA VAL A 45 -11.29 6.46 5.59
C VAL A 45 -11.32 7.57 6.65
N VAL A 46 -11.43 7.21 7.93
CA VAL A 46 -11.49 8.19 9.03
C VAL A 46 -10.22 9.04 9.13
N PRO A 47 -8.99 8.45 9.22
CA PRO A 47 -7.77 9.26 9.23
C PRO A 47 -7.51 9.95 7.88
N MET A 48 -7.87 9.35 6.73
CA MET A 48 -7.77 10.04 5.43
C MET A 48 -8.57 11.34 5.42
N ALA A 49 -9.80 11.33 5.92
CA ALA A 49 -10.62 12.55 6.06
C ALA A 49 -9.98 13.55 7.02
N ALA A 50 -9.38 13.07 8.12
CA ALA A 50 -8.68 13.94 9.06
C ALA A 50 -7.43 14.59 8.42
N PHE A 51 -6.64 13.85 7.66
CA PHE A 51 -5.49 14.38 6.92
C PHE A 51 -5.95 15.39 5.86
N ALA A 52 -6.99 15.08 5.10
CA ALA A 52 -7.57 15.95 4.07
C ALA A 52 -8.00 17.31 4.62
N ALA A 53 -8.60 17.32 5.82
CA ALA A 53 -9.07 18.53 6.49
C ALA A 53 -7.96 19.37 7.14
N ASN A 54 -6.76 18.80 7.36
CA ASN A 54 -5.69 19.44 8.12
C ASN A 54 -4.39 19.63 7.33
N THR A 55 -4.40 19.37 6.03
CA THR A 55 -3.28 19.58 5.09
C THR A 55 -3.76 20.30 3.84
N ASP A 56 -2.86 20.98 3.11
CA ASP A 56 -3.23 21.86 2.01
C ASP A 56 -2.81 21.35 0.62
N ARG A 57 -1.70 20.60 0.51
CA ARG A 57 -1.06 20.21 -0.76
C ARG A 57 -0.80 18.72 -0.90
N ILE A 58 -0.45 18.05 0.20
CA ILE A 58 -0.06 16.65 0.20
C ILE A 58 -1.21 15.78 -0.30
N LYS A 59 -0.93 14.83 -1.19
CA LYS A 59 -1.91 13.84 -1.64
C LYS A 59 -2.22 12.86 -0.51
N ILE A 60 -3.42 12.28 -0.55
CA ILE A 60 -3.90 11.36 0.49
C ILE A 60 -4.38 10.09 -0.19
N GLY A 61 -3.70 8.98 0.08
CA GLY A 61 -3.98 7.69 -0.52
C GLY A 61 -4.42 6.62 0.48
N SER A 62 -5.30 5.73 0.06
CA SER A 62 -5.53 4.47 0.78
C SER A 62 -4.51 3.41 0.33
N GLY A 63 -3.76 2.86 1.27
CA GLY A 63 -2.71 1.90 0.95
C GLY A 63 -2.81 0.58 1.71
N VAL A 64 -3.86 -0.25 1.59
CA VAL A 64 -5.03 -0.15 0.68
C VAL A 64 -6.33 -0.39 1.45
N LEU A 65 -7.49 -0.10 0.84
CA LEU A 65 -8.79 -0.58 1.30
C LEU A 65 -9.10 -1.95 0.67
N ASP A 66 -9.82 -2.81 1.37
CA ASP A 66 -10.27 -4.06 0.79
C ASP A 66 -11.49 -3.89 -0.13
N ILE A 67 -11.63 -4.77 -1.13
CA ILE A 67 -12.72 -4.75 -2.11
C ILE A 67 -13.96 -5.53 -1.67
N TRP A 68 -13.99 -6.08 -0.45
CA TRP A 68 -15.04 -7.01 -0.02
C TRP A 68 -16.02 -6.38 0.96
N THR A 69 -15.54 -5.54 1.87
CA THR A 69 -16.35 -4.99 2.96
C THR A 69 -17.12 -3.74 2.57
N ARG A 70 -16.72 -3.08 1.47
CA ARG A 70 -17.39 -1.89 0.92
C ARG A 70 -17.80 -2.16 -0.53
N ASN A 71 -19.09 -2.07 -0.86
CA ASN A 71 -19.51 -2.23 -2.25
C ASN A 71 -19.05 -1.04 -3.13
N ALA A 72 -19.01 -1.25 -4.44
CA ALA A 72 -18.51 -0.27 -5.41
C ALA A 72 -19.22 1.09 -5.33
N ALA A 73 -20.54 1.12 -5.12
CA ALA A 73 -21.30 2.36 -4.98
C ALA A 73 -20.90 3.13 -3.71
N ARG A 74 -20.66 2.43 -2.59
CA ARG A 74 -20.21 3.05 -1.35
C ARG A 74 -18.76 3.53 -1.48
N LEU A 75 -17.90 2.78 -2.17
CA LEU A 75 -16.52 3.24 -2.47
C LEU A 75 -16.56 4.54 -3.28
N ALA A 76 -17.32 4.58 -4.38
CA ALA A 76 -17.47 5.78 -5.19
C ALA A 76 -17.97 6.99 -4.37
N SER A 77 -19.03 6.80 -3.57
CA SER A 77 -19.56 7.83 -2.67
C SER A 77 -18.53 8.31 -1.65
N THR A 78 -17.77 7.40 -1.05
CA THR A 78 -16.72 7.73 -0.07
C THR A 78 -15.62 8.58 -0.71
N PHE A 79 -15.08 8.15 -1.86
CA PHE A 79 -14.00 8.84 -2.53
C PHE A 79 -14.45 10.16 -3.18
N SER A 80 -15.70 10.24 -3.66
CA SER A 80 -16.31 11.51 -4.07
C SER A 80 -16.38 12.52 -2.92
N THR A 81 -16.77 12.06 -1.71
CA THR A 81 -16.83 12.92 -0.51
C THR A 81 -15.43 13.35 -0.04
N LEU A 82 -14.46 12.46 -0.08
CA LEU A 82 -13.06 12.81 0.23
C LEU A 82 -12.49 13.82 -0.77
N ASP A 83 -12.83 13.69 -2.07
CA ASP A 83 -12.42 14.66 -3.08
C ASP A 83 -13.10 16.03 -2.89
N ASP A 84 -14.34 16.09 -2.41
CA ASP A 84 -14.96 17.37 -2.02
C ASP A 84 -14.21 18.06 -0.87
N LEU A 85 -13.63 17.27 0.05
CA LEU A 85 -12.83 17.79 1.16
C LEU A 85 -11.43 18.22 0.72
N ALA A 86 -10.82 17.51 -0.22
CA ALA A 86 -9.46 17.72 -0.71
C ALA A 86 -9.36 17.54 -2.23
N PRO A 87 -9.92 18.48 -3.04
CA PRO A 87 -10.04 18.33 -4.49
C PRO A 87 -8.70 18.04 -5.18
N GLY A 88 -8.66 16.95 -5.98
CA GLY A 88 -7.48 16.55 -6.76
C GLY A 88 -6.31 15.99 -5.94
N ARG A 89 -6.50 15.78 -4.63
CA ARG A 89 -5.46 15.22 -3.74
C ARG A 89 -5.71 13.77 -3.31
N ILE A 90 -6.85 13.19 -3.67
CA ILE A 90 -7.29 11.88 -3.19
C ILE A 90 -6.88 10.77 -4.15
N ILE A 91 -6.39 9.64 -3.61
CA ILE A 91 -6.03 8.43 -4.35
C ILE A 91 -6.81 7.25 -3.75
N CYS A 92 -7.57 6.55 -4.59
CA CYS A 92 -8.33 5.35 -4.23
C CYS A 92 -7.44 4.11 -4.41
N GLY A 93 -6.79 3.65 -3.35
CA GLY A 93 -6.00 2.42 -3.37
C GLY A 93 -6.80 1.23 -2.85
N LEU A 94 -6.94 0.18 -3.67
CA LEU A 94 -7.72 -1.01 -3.41
C LEU A 94 -6.85 -2.27 -3.32
N GLY A 95 -7.27 -3.27 -2.55
CA GLY A 95 -6.56 -4.53 -2.40
C GLY A 95 -7.47 -5.73 -2.18
N ALA A 96 -6.95 -6.93 -2.47
CA ALA A 96 -7.74 -8.17 -2.38
C ALA A 96 -7.78 -8.77 -0.96
N TRP A 97 -7.25 -8.07 0.03
CA TRP A 97 -7.16 -8.51 1.42
C TRP A 97 -6.38 -9.85 1.58
N TRP A 98 -6.41 -10.49 2.76
CA TRP A 98 -5.62 -11.68 3.06
C TRP A 98 -6.33 -12.62 4.05
N ASP A 99 -5.96 -13.91 4.01
CA ASP A 99 -6.40 -14.91 4.96
C ASP A 99 -5.33 -15.16 6.03
N PRO A 100 -5.74 -15.53 7.28
CA PRO A 100 -7.10 -15.98 7.65
C PRO A 100 -8.05 -14.86 8.10
N LEU A 101 -7.67 -13.56 8.01
CA LEU A 101 -8.49 -12.50 8.58
C LEU A 101 -9.83 -12.34 7.84
N ALA A 102 -9.83 -12.38 6.52
CA ALA A 102 -11.05 -12.29 5.72
C ALA A 102 -12.05 -13.42 6.07
N SER A 103 -11.57 -14.65 6.13
CA SER A 103 -12.39 -15.82 6.51
C SER A 103 -12.97 -15.71 7.92
N LYS A 104 -12.20 -15.16 8.88
CA LYS A 104 -12.66 -14.96 10.26
C LYS A 104 -13.80 -13.97 10.40
N VAL A 105 -13.96 -13.07 9.45
CA VAL A 105 -15.10 -12.10 9.42
C VAL A 105 -16.16 -12.48 8.39
N GLY A 106 -16.12 -13.73 7.90
CA GLY A 106 -17.15 -14.27 7.01
C GLY A 106 -17.00 -13.88 5.54
N ILE A 107 -15.84 -13.39 5.12
CA ILE A 107 -15.57 -13.02 3.73
C ILE A 107 -14.97 -14.22 2.99
N ASP A 108 -15.66 -14.65 1.93
CA ASP A 108 -15.11 -15.57 0.93
C ASP A 108 -14.39 -14.76 -0.16
N ARG A 109 -13.07 -14.92 -0.25
CA ARG A 109 -12.22 -14.25 -1.24
C ARG A 109 -12.13 -15.00 -2.58
N ALA A 110 -13.18 -15.69 -2.98
CA ALA A 110 -13.21 -16.40 -4.25
C ALA A 110 -13.12 -15.46 -5.45
N ARG A 111 -12.36 -15.86 -6.48
CA ARG A 111 -12.20 -15.14 -7.75
C ARG A 111 -11.72 -13.68 -7.60
N PRO A 112 -10.66 -13.39 -6.83
CA PRO A 112 -10.27 -12.03 -6.49
C PRO A 112 -9.95 -11.16 -7.70
N LEU A 113 -9.43 -11.72 -8.80
CA LEU A 113 -9.15 -10.99 -10.04
C LEU A 113 -10.45 -10.49 -10.70
N LYS A 114 -11.47 -11.34 -10.72
CA LYS A 114 -12.77 -10.97 -11.30
C LYS A 114 -13.46 -9.90 -10.46
N VAL A 115 -13.47 -10.09 -9.14
CA VAL A 115 -14.05 -9.13 -8.19
C VAL A 115 -13.34 -7.78 -8.25
N MET A 116 -12.00 -7.78 -8.29
CA MET A 116 -11.22 -6.54 -8.43
C MET A 116 -11.63 -5.76 -9.68
N ARG A 117 -11.73 -6.43 -10.83
CA ARG A 117 -12.16 -5.77 -12.08
C ARG A 117 -13.56 -5.19 -11.93
N GLU A 118 -14.53 -5.97 -11.44
CA GLU A 118 -15.92 -5.52 -11.27
C GLU A 118 -16.02 -4.30 -10.35
N VAL A 119 -15.28 -4.30 -9.24
CA VAL A 119 -15.27 -3.19 -8.28
C VAL A 119 -14.62 -1.95 -8.87
N VAL A 120 -13.47 -2.09 -9.55
CA VAL A 120 -12.76 -0.97 -10.18
C VAL A 120 -13.61 -0.33 -11.27
N ASP A 121 -14.15 -1.14 -12.20
CA ASP A 121 -14.93 -0.65 -13.33
C ASP A 121 -16.20 0.08 -12.84
N ALA A 122 -16.94 -0.50 -11.89
CA ALA A 122 -18.13 0.11 -11.33
C ALA A 122 -17.83 1.39 -10.52
N THR A 123 -16.78 1.37 -9.72
CA THR A 123 -16.36 2.55 -8.93
C THR A 123 -15.93 3.69 -9.86
N ARG A 124 -15.15 3.39 -10.91
CA ARG A 124 -14.69 4.36 -11.89
C ARG A 124 -15.87 5.00 -12.66
N GLY A 125 -16.82 4.18 -13.16
CA GLY A 125 -18.01 4.69 -13.85
C GLY A 125 -18.82 5.65 -12.96
N LEU A 126 -19.04 5.29 -11.70
CA LEU A 126 -19.75 6.17 -10.76
C LEU A 126 -18.97 7.46 -10.46
N LEU A 127 -17.64 7.41 -10.27
CA LEU A 127 -16.81 8.60 -10.10
C LEU A 127 -16.77 9.48 -11.36
N ALA A 128 -16.83 8.87 -12.54
CA ALA A 128 -16.99 9.58 -13.82
C ALA A 128 -18.38 10.20 -13.99
N ASN A 129 -19.27 10.01 -13.01
CA ASN A 129 -20.64 10.51 -13.00
C ASN A 129 -21.55 9.86 -14.05
N GLU A 130 -21.30 8.58 -14.34
CA GLU A 130 -22.10 7.75 -15.22
C GLU A 130 -23.21 7.05 -14.43
N THR A 131 -24.27 6.64 -15.12
CA THR A 131 -25.26 5.70 -14.61
C THR A 131 -24.75 4.28 -14.86
N VAL A 132 -24.54 3.49 -13.80
CA VAL A 132 -23.90 2.19 -13.85
C VAL A 132 -24.91 1.07 -13.60
N THR A 133 -24.93 0.09 -14.50
CA THR A 133 -25.64 -1.18 -14.32
C THR A 133 -24.67 -2.33 -14.51
N VAL A 134 -24.53 -3.18 -13.48
CA VAL A 134 -23.65 -4.34 -13.46
C VAL A 134 -24.37 -5.51 -12.82
N ASP A 135 -24.45 -6.64 -13.53
CA ASP A 135 -24.86 -7.93 -12.98
C ASP A 135 -23.66 -8.89 -13.04
N GLY A 136 -22.70 -8.64 -12.15
CA GLY A 136 -21.42 -9.32 -12.08
C GLY A 136 -21.45 -10.58 -11.19
N TYR A 137 -20.28 -11.08 -10.87
CA TYR A 137 -20.12 -12.16 -9.90
C TYR A 137 -20.29 -11.68 -8.46
N HIS A 138 -19.79 -10.48 -8.17
CA HIS A 138 -19.78 -9.86 -6.84
C HIS A 138 -20.50 -8.51 -6.83
N VAL A 139 -20.35 -7.71 -7.88
CA VAL A 139 -20.97 -6.39 -7.98
C VAL A 139 -22.32 -6.51 -8.68
N HIS A 140 -23.37 -6.10 -7.97
CA HIS A 140 -24.73 -6.03 -8.51
C HIS A 140 -25.26 -4.61 -8.31
N LEU A 141 -25.35 -3.84 -9.40
CA LEU A 141 -25.87 -2.49 -9.44
C LEU A 141 -26.94 -2.40 -10.53
N ASP A 142 -28.09 -1.83 -10.22
CA ASP A 142 -29.19 -1.63 -11.16
C ASP A 142 -29.50 -0.14 -11.30
N VAL A 143 -29.07 0.47 -12.40
CA VAL A 143 -29.29 1.88 -12.74
C VAL A 143 -28.86 2.81 -11.58
N VAL A 144 -27.62 2.63 -11.09
CA VAL A 144 -27.07 3.41 -9.97
C VAL A 144 -26.26 4.59 -10.48
N GLU A 145 -26.44 5.75 -9.86
CA GLU A 145 -25.64 6.95 -10.07
C GLU A 145 -25.31 7.63 -8.73
N LEU A 146 -24.32 8.50 -8.71
CA LEU A 146 -24.13 9.42 -7.58
C LEU A 146 -25.17 10.54 -7.73
N ASP A 147 -26.18 10.53 -6.85
CA ASP A 147 -27.31 11.45 -6.92
C ASP A 147 -26.99 12.78 -6.21
N TYR A 148 -26.66 13.78 -7.00
CA TYR A 148 -26.34 15.13 -6.54
C TYR A 148 -27.60 16.01 -6.50
N VAL A 149 -28.23 16.15 -5.33
CA VAL A 149 -29.44 16.95 -5.16
C VAL A 149 -29.15 18.46 -5.00
N TYR A 150 -28.06 18.79 -4.29
CA TYR A 150 -27.77 20.18 -3.88
C TYR A 150 -26.43 20.71 -4.42
N GLN A 151 -25.71 19.92 -5.19
CA GLN A 151 -24.43 20.28 -5.78
C GLN A 151 -24.46 20.15 -7.30
N GLU A 152 -23.56 20.85 -7.97
CA GLU A 152 -23.34 20.63 -9.38
C GLU A 152 -22.81 19.22 -9.65
N ARG A 153 -23.45 18.53 -10.57
CA ARG A 153 -23.07 17.19 -11.00
C ARG A 153 -21.79 17.25 -11.82
N ARG A 154 -20.70 16.67 -11.32
CA ARG A 154 -19.41 16.65 -12.01
C ARG A 154 -18.67 15.34 -11.77
N ALA A 155 -17.92 14.90 -12.78
CA ALA A 155 -16.97 13.79 -12.63
C ALA A 155 -15.90 14.14 -11.59
N LYS A 156 -15.46 13.12 -10.85
CA LYS A 156 -14.37 13.21 -9.87
C LYS A 156 -13.12 12.58 -10.46
N ASP A 157 -12.04 13.34 -10.49
CA ASP A 157 -10.72 12.86 -10.93
C ASP A 157 -9.98 12.21 -9.74
N VAL A 158 -10.44 11.01 -9.36
CA VAL A 158 -9.84 10.20 -8.29
C VAL A 158 -9.19 8.99 -8.94
N PRO A 159 -7.86 8.94 -9.04
CA PRO A 159 -7.16 7.79 -9.61
C PRO A 159 -7.33 6.55 -8.73
N ILE A 160 -7.53 5.40 -9.38
CA ILE A 160 -7.69 4.12 -8.73
C ILE A 160 -6.40 3.32 -8.85
N TYR A 161 -5.79 3.02 -7.69
CA TYR A 161 -4.59 2.22 -7.58
C TYR A 161 -4.91 0.84 -7.00
N ILE A 162 -4.13 -0.17 -7.37
CA ILE A 162 -4.30 -1.53 -6.84
C ILE A 162 -3.01 -1.96 -6.15
N GLY A 163 -3.12 -2.39 -4.89
CA GLY A 163 -2.06 -3.09 -4.18
C GLY A 163 -2.04 -4.56 -4.59
N ALA A 164 -0.98 -4.97 -5.28
CA ALA A 164 -0.86 -6.31 -5.83
C ALA A 164 0.42 -7.01 -5.36
N THR A 165 0.28 -8.23 -4.86
CA THR A 165 1.41 -9.10 -4.50
C THR A 165 1.63 -10.22 -5.49
N GLY A 166 0.57 -10.77 -6.09
CA GLY A 166 0.64 -11.84 -7.07
C GLY A 166 0.75 -11.31 -8.51
N MET A 167 1.54 -11.98 -9.34
CA MET A 167 1.80 -11.55 -10.72
C MET A 167 0.55 -11.49 -11.61
N GLN A 168 -0.46 -12.32 -11.36
CA GLN A 168 -1.74 -12.23 -12.07
C GLN A 168 -2.52 -10.97 -11.70
N MET A 169 -2.51 -10.57 -10.42
CA MET A 169 -3.13 -9.32 -9.99
C MET A 169 -2.33 -8.13 -10.50
N MET A 170 -1.00 -8.22 -10.55
CA MET A 170 -0.14 -7.19 -11.12
C MET A 170 -0.42 -6.98 -12.62
N GLU A 171 -0.59 -8.07 -13.38
CA GLU A 171 -0.99 -8.00 -14.79
C GLU A 171 -2.38 -7.37 -14.97
N LEU A 172 -3.36 -7.76 -14.14
CA LEU A 172 -4.69 -7.14 -14.13
C LEU A 172 -4.59 -5.64 -13.79
N THR A 173 -3.76 -5.27 -12.82
CA THR A 173 -3.53 -3.86 -12.44
C THR A 173 -3.06 -3.03 -13.64
N GLY A 174 -2.11 -3.56 -14.42
CA GLY A 174 -1.64 -2.93 -15.66
C GLY A 174 -2.75 -2.67 -16.68
N GLU A 175 -3.77 -3.52 -16.69
CA GLU A 175 -4.89 -3.42 -17.62
C GLU A 175 -5.94 -2.40 -17.15
N ILE A 176 -6.25 -2.30 -15.85
CA ILE A 176 -7.44 -1.57 -15.38
C ILE A 176 -7.16 -0.39 -14.44
N ALA A 177 -5.98 -0.26 -13.85
CA ALA A 177 -5.70 0.74 -12.82
C ALA A 177 -4.86 1.92 -13.33
N ASP A 178 -4.92 3.04 -12.61
CA ASP A 178 -4.12 4.23 -12.86
C ASP A 178 -2.73 4.12 -12.17
N GLY A 179 -2.63 3.27 -11.16
CA GLY A 179 -1.38 2.98 -10.48
C GLY A 179 -1.35 1.60 -9.82
N ALA A 180 -0.14 1.12 -9.58
CA ALA A 180 0.16 -0.11 -8.85
C ALA A 180 0.91 0.22 -7.57
N VAL A 181 0.30 -0.03 -6.40
CA VAL A 181 1.04 0.00 -5.14
C VAL A 181 1.86 -1.29 -5.06
N LEU A 182 3.17 -1.15 -5.31
CA LEU A 182 4.10 -2.27 -5.32
C LEU A 182 4.27 -2.85 -3.91
N ASN A 183 4.57 -4.14 -3.86
CA ASN A 183 4.61 -4.89 -2.61
C ASN A 183 5.70 -4.37 -1.65
N TYR A 184 5.43 -4.49 -0.34
CA TYR A 184 6.38 -4.17 0.72
C TYR A 184 7.12 -5.42 1.20
N LEU A 185 8.21 -5.23 1.94
CA LEU A 185 9.07 -6.32 2.44
C LEU A 185 9.56 -7.25 1.31
N VAL A 186 9.91 -6.68 0.19
CA VAL A 186 10.53 -7.37 -0.95
C VAL A 186 11.84 -6.67 -1.31
N SER A 187 12.78 -7.41 -1.91
CA SER A 187 14.00 -6.79 -2.43
C SER A 187 13.72 -5.91 -3.66
N PRO A 188 14.56 -4.92 -3.98
CA PRO A 188 14.43 -4.17 -5.23
C PRO A 188 14.39 -5.06 -6.49
N SER A 189 15.10 -6.18 -6.50
CA SER A 189 15.11 -7.13 -7.62
C SER A 189 13.78 -7.85 -7.85
N TYR A 190 12.93 -7.97 -6.82
CA TYR A 190 11.57 -8.51 -6.97
C TYR A 190 10.72 -7.67 -7.93
N ASN A 191 10.96 -6.36 -7.99
CA ASN A 191 10.22 -5.46 -8.87
C ASN A 191 10.36 -5.82 -10.35
N ILE A 192 11.45 -6.46 -10.78
CA ILE A 192 11.65 -6.85 -12.19
C ILE A 192 10.45 -7.68 -12.68
N GLY A 193 10.13 -8.76 -11.98
CA GLY A 193 9.00 -9.63 -12.35
C GLY A 193 7.63 -8.94 -12.20
N ALA A 194 7.49 -8.07 -11.19
CA ALA A 194 6.27 -7.29 -10.97
C ALA A 194 6.02 -6.30 -12.14
N LEU A 195 7.06 -5.58 -12.56
CA LEU A 195 6.97 -4.61 -13.66
C LEU A 195 6.75 -5.29 -15.01
N GLU A 196 7.36 -6.47 -15.25
CA GLU A 196 7.07 -7.26 -16.44
C GLU A 196 5.59 -7.68 -16.50
N ALA A 197 5.01 -8.13 -15.38
CA ALA A 197 3.60 -8.49 -15.31
C ALA A 197 2.70 -7.26 -15.54
N LEU A 198 3.02 -6.13 -14.92
CA LEU A 198 2.31 -4.87 -15.09
C LEU A 198 2.35 -4.41 -16.56
N ALA A 199 3.53 -4.48 -17.20
CA ALA A 199 3.71 -4.11 -18.60
C ALA A 199 2.89 -5.00 -19.55
N ARG A 200 2.82 -6.31 -19.28
CA ARG A 200 1.95 -7.21 -20.07
C ARG A 200 0.48 -6.83 -19.98
N GLY A 201 0.02 -6.46 -18.78
CA GLY A 201 -1.35 -5.98 -18.58
C GLY A 201 -1.62 -4.68 -19.33
N ALA A 202 -0.74 -3.70 -19.18
CA ALA A 202 -0.81 -2.41 -19.86
C ALA A 202 -0.88 -2.56 -21.40
N ALA A 203 -0.04 -3.43 -21.95
CA ALA A 203 0.00 -3.68 -23.40
C ALA A 203 -1.32 -4.22 -23.97
N LYS A 204 -2.13 -4.96 -23.19
CA LYS A 204 -3.43 -5.47 -23.64
C LYS A 204 -4.43 -4.36 -23.99
N VAL A 205 -4.25 -3.18 -23.40
CA VAL A 205 -5.11 -2.01 -23.59
C VAL A 205 -4.40 -0.83 -24.25
N GLY A 206 -3.23 -1.08 -24.86
CA GLY A 206 -2.46 -0.09 -25.60
C GLY A 206 -1.72 0.93 -24.72
N ARG A 207 -1.48 0.60 -23.46
CA ARG A 207 -0.73 1.40 -22.47
C ARG A 207 0.69 0.90 -22.31
N THR A 208 1.51 1.69 -21.68
CA THR A 208 2.89 1.36 -21.26
C THR A 208 3.05 1.55 -19.74
N LEU A 209 4.22 1.23 -19.21
CA LEU A 209 4.52 1.52 -17.79
C LEU A 209 4.52 3.03 -17.48
N ASP A 210 4.76 3.88 -18.46
CA ASP A 210 4.77 5.34 -18.25
C ASP A 210 3.37 5.91 -18.00
N ASP A 211 2.33 5.16 -18.37
CA ASP A 211 0.92 5.50 -18.12
C ASP A 211 0.42 5.02 -16.75
N ILE A 212 1.28 4.38 -15.95
CA ILE A 212 0.90 3.74 -14.68
C ILE A 212 1.85 4.21 -13.59
N ASP A 213 1.32 4.87 -12.57
CA ASP A 213 2.10 5.20 -11.38
C ASP A 213 2.46 3.93 -10.57
N ARG A 214 3.65 3.91 -9.96
CA ARG A 214 4.18 2.71 -9.29
C ARG A 214 4.77 3.05 -7.93
N PRO A 215 3.95 3.66 -7.04
CA PRO A 215 4.42 3.87 -5.67
C PRO A 215 4.70 2.53 -5.00
N GLN A 216 5.70 2.50 -4.13
CA GLN A 216 6.08 1.28 -3.40
C GLN A 216 6.11 1.53 -1.90
N LEU A 217 5.43 0.68 -1.15
CA LEU A 217 5.54 0.69 0.30
C LEU A 217 6.91 0.13 0.70
N VAL A 218 7.77 1.01 1.23
CA VAL A 218 9.12 0.66 1.70
C VAL A 218 9.15 0.72 3.21
N VAL A 219 9.32 -0.44 3.85
CA VAL A 219 9.52 -0.52 5.29
C VAL A 219 10.83 0.20 5.63
N CYS A 220 10.75 1.17 6.53
CA CYS A 220 11.81 2.12 6.81
C CYS A 220 12.07 2.20 8.32
N SER A 221 13.29 1.94 8.74
CA SER A 221 13.73 2.09 10.12
C SER A 221 15.01 2.88 10.17
N VAL A 222 14.95 4.10 10.70
CA VAL A 222 16.07 5.05 10.71
C VAL A 222 16.47 5.33 12.16
N ASP A 223 17.73 5.16 12.46
CA ASP A 223 18.32 5.52 13.75
C ASP A 223 19.82 5.85 13.54
N ASP A 224 20.38 6.74 14.37
CA ASP A 224 21.83 6.99 14.39
C ASP A 224 22.62 5.75 14.85
N ASP A 225 22.01 4.91 15.71
CA ASP A 225 22.49 3.57 16.00
C ASP A 225 21.95 2.58 14.96
N ARG A 226 22.84 2.20 14.03
CA ARG A 226 22.52 1.24 12.98
C ARG A 226 21.90 -0.06 13.49
N GLN A 227 22.37 -0.59 14.62
CA GLN A 227 21.87 -1.86 15.14
C GLN A 227 20.45 -1.71 15.70
N ALA A 228 20.17 -0.59 16.39
CA ALA A 228 18.82 -0.27 16.86
C ALA A 228 17.82 -0.20 15.69
N ALA A 229 18.19 0.45 14.59
CA ALA A 229 17.38 0.51 13.37
C ALA A 229 17.09 -0.87 12.79
N LEU A 230 18.08 -1.75 12.70
CA LEU A 230 17.90 -3.11 12.18
C LEU A 230 17.02 -3.96 13.07
N ASP A 231 17.21 -3.88 14.39
CA ASP A 231 16.45 -4.66 15.35
C ASP A 231 14.99 -4.25 15.42
N ALA A 232 14.67 -2.97 15.26
CA ALA A 232 13.30 -2.46 15.15
C ALA A 232 12.56 -3.05 13.93
N ALA A 233 13.25 -3.26 12.81
CA ALA A 233 12.66 -3.85 11.61
C ALA A 233 12.58 -5.39 11.65
N ARG A 234 13.49 -6.04 12.41
CA ARG A 234 13.70 -7.50 12.40
C ARG A 234 12.45 -8.30 12.72
N LEU A 235 11.64 -7.86 13.69
CA LEU A 235 10.42 -8.60 14.09
C LEU A 235 9.40 -8.63 12.95
N LEU A 236 9.16 -7.53 12.27
CA LEU A 236 8.24 -7.47 11.12
C LEU A 236 8.78 -8.30 9.95
N VAL A 237 10.07 -8.22 9.66
CA VAL A 237 10.73 -9.06 8.66
C VAL A 237 10.53 -10.54 8.98
N THR A 238 10.78 -10.95 10.22
CA THR A 238 10.62 -12.35 10.67
C THR A 238 9.20 -12.83 10.50
N GLN A 239 8.23 -12.03 10.91
CA GLN A 239 6.81 -12.35 10.74
C GLN A 239 6.48 -12.60 9.27
N TYR A 240 7.00 -11.75 8.37
CA TYR A 240 6.70 -11.83 6.95
C TYR A 240 7.40 -13.02 6.27
N LEU A 241 8.59 -13.42 6.74
CA LEU A 241 9.27 -14.64 6.31
C LEU A 241 8.38 -15.88 6.52
N GLY A 242 7.68 -15.97 7.65
CA GLY A 242 6.74 -17.04 7.92
C GLY A 242 5.40 -16.91 7.21
N GLN A 243 4.93 -15.67 7.02
CA GLN A 243 3.63 -15.40 6.39
C GLN A 243 3.64 -15.59 4.87
N GLN A 244 4.74 -15.19 4.21
CA GLN A 244 4.84 -15.11 2.75
C GLN A 244 6.16 -15.74 2.22
N PRO A 245 6.49 -16.99 2.59
CA PRO A 245 7.79 -17.59 2.26
C PRO A 245 8.06 -17.63 0.75
N HIS A 246 7.02 -17.79 -0.09
CA HIS A 246 7.16 -17.79 -1.54
C HIS A 246 7.57 -16.43 -2.12
N ILE A 247 7.08 -15.33 -1.55
CA ILE A 247 7.47 -13.96 -1.93
C ILE A 247 8.89 -13.68 -1.45
N MET A 248 9.23 -14.12 -0.26
CA MET A 248 10.56 -13.99 0.31
C MET A 248 11.61 -14.74 -0.53
N LYS A 249 11.28 -15.96 -0.95
CA LYS A 249 12.12 -16.71 -1.90
C LYS A 249 12.31 -15.97 -3.22
N ALA A 250 11.23 -15.42 -3.78
CA ALA A 250 11.28 -14.63 -5.00
C ALA A 250 12.07 -13.32 -4.83
N SER A 251 12.19 -12.81 -3.59
CA SER A 251 13.03 -11.65 -3.22
C SER A 251 14.50 -12.02 -2.98
N GLY A 252 14.89 -13.30 -3.10
CA GLY A 252 16.27 -13.75 -2.95
C GLY A 252 16.63 -14.27 -1.55
N VAL A 253 15.65 -14.42 -0.63
CA VAL A 253 15.91 -15.03 0.68
C VAL A 253 16.26 -16.51 0.51
N PRO A 254 17.36 -17.00 1.12
CA PRO A 254 17.78 -18.38 1.02
C PRO A 254 16.72 -19.38 1.52
N GLN A 255 16.51 -20.48 0.78
CA GLN A 255 15.53 -21.50 1.16
C GLN A 255 15.84 -22.10 2.52
N GLU A 256 17.12 -22.32 2.85
CA GLU A 256 17.54 -22.86 4.14
C GLU A 256 17.05 -21.98 5.32
N LEU A 257 17.13 -20.66 5.20
CA LEU A 257 16.62 -19.75 6.23
C LEU A 257 15.09 -19.83 6.33
N LEU A 258 14.39 -19.91 5.19
CA LEU A 258 12.92 -20.06 5.19
C LEU A 258 12.48 -21.37 5.87
N ASP A 259 13.22 -22.46 5.64
CA ASP A 259 12.96 -23.75 6.27
C ASP A 259 13.19 -23.68 7.80
N GLN A 260 14.31 -23.08 8.25
CA GLN A 260 14.62 -22.86 9.66
C GLN A 260 13.55 -21.98 10.36
N ILE A 261 13.10 -20.91 9.70
CA ILE A 261 12.02 -20.07 10.23
C ILE A 261 10.72 -20.86 10.32
N GLY A 262 10.40 -21.68 9.31
CA GLY A 262 9.20 -22.53 9.30
C GLY A 262 9.14 -23.59 10.40
N GLU A 263 10.30 -24.04 10.92
CA GLU A 263 10.37 -24.96 12.06
C GLU A 263 9.99 -24.29 13.40
N VAL A 264 10.24 -22.99 13.53
CA VAL A 264 9.99 -22.22 14.77
C VAL A 264 8.66 -21.48 14.71
N LEU A 265 8.32 -20.92 13.53
CA LEU A 265 7.22 -20.00 13.32
C LEU A 265 6.16 -20.65 12.43
N THR A 266 5.02 -21.03 13.02
CA THR A 266 3.85 -21.49 12.27
C THR A 266 2.91 -20.31 12.00
N TRP A 267 2.26 -20.27 10.83
CA TRP A 267 1.33 -19.18 10.53
C TRP A 267 -0.13 -19.63 10.71
N PRO A 268 -0.98 -18.86 11.44
CA PRO A 268 -0.67 -17.60 12.16
C PRO A 268 0.24 -17.82 13.39
N ALA A 269 1.21 -16.92 13.56
CA ALA A 269 2.22 -16.98 14.59
C ALA A 269 1.82 -16.28 15.90
N THR A 270 2.33 -16.75 17.02
CA THR A 270 2.31 -15.99 18.29
C THR A 270 3.48 -15.00 18.34
N HIS A 271 3.38 -13.98 19.18
CA HIS A 271 4.47 -13.03 19.40
C HIS A 271 5.77 -13.74 19.86
N ASP A 272 5.67 -14.69 20.78
CA ASP A 272 6.83 -15.43 21.28
C ASP A 272 7.52 -16.25 20.19
N GLN A 273 6.76 -16.84 19.26
CA GLN A 273 7.33 -17.52 18.09
C GLN A 273 8.08 -16.55 17.18
N VAL A 274 7.53 -15.35 16.93
CA VAL A 274 8.21 -14.33 16.13
C VAL A 274 9.50 -13.88 16.80
N VAL A 275 9.49 -13.62 18.10
CA VAL A 275 10.69 -13.24 18.89
C VAL A 275 11.73 -14.37 18.89
N ALA A 276 11.30 -15.63 19.00
CA ALA A 276 12.23 -16.78 18.95
C ALA A 276 12.88 -16.91 17.56
N ALA A 277 12.08 -16.83 16.50
CA ALA A 277 12.53 -16.95 15.12
C ALA A 277 13.38 -15.75 14.66
N SER A 278 13.17 -14.55 15.21
CA SER A 278 13.92 -13.35 14.84
C SER A 278 15.43 -13.47 15.12
N LYS A 279 15.81 -14.34 16.06
CA LYS A 279 17.23 -14.62 16.36
C LYS A 279 17.95 -15.36 15.22
N LEU A 280 17.21 -15.97 14.31
CA LEU A 280 17.73 -16.66 13.12
C LEU A 280 17.92 -15.72 11.94
N VAL A 281 17.30 -14.52 11.96
CA VAL A 281 17.30 -13.58 10.85
C VAL A 281 18.52 -12.70 10.90
N PRO A 282 19.49 -12.82 9.98
CA PRO A 282 20.68 -11.99 9.97
C PRO A 282 20.40 -10.57 9.43
N ASP A 283 21.30 -9.63 9.75
CA ASP A 283 21.20 -8.22 9.36
C ASP A 283 21.05 -8.03 7.85
N GLU A 284 21.75 -8.85 7.07
CA GLU A 284 21.73 -8.79 5.60
C GLU A 284 20.32 -9.07 5.04
N ILE A 285 19.56 -9.94 5.68
CA ILE A 285 18.17 -10.22 5.26
C ILE A 285 17.26 -9.06 5.62
N VAL A 286 17.45 -8.43 6.79
CA VAL A 286 16.72 -7.22 7.15
C VAL A 286 16.96 -6.12 6.12
N GLN A 287 18.23 -5.83 5.80
CA GLN A 287 18.60 -4.80 4.82
C GLN A 287 18.25 -5.18 3.37
N MET A 288 18.16 -6.47 3.05
CA MET A 288 17.77 -6.92 1.71
C MET A 288 16.37 -6.41 1.33
N ILE A 289 15.42 -6.47 2.26
CA ILE A 289 13.98 -6.26 2.01
C ILE A 289 13.38 -5.05 2.75
N THR A 290 14.21 -4.29 3.46
CA THR A 290 13.81 -3.03 4.12
C THR A 290 14.86 -1.95 3.89
N ALA A 291 14.48 -0.69 4.09
CA ALA A 291 15.39 0.44 4.19
C ALA A 291 15.66 0.70 5.68
N SER A 292 16.57 -0.06 6.29
CA SER A 292 16.90 0.01 7.71
C SER A 292 18.38 0.27 7.94
N GLY A 293 18.70 1.18 8.86
CA GLY A 293 20.07 1.59 9.19
C GLY A 293 20.19 3.07 9.52
N THR A 294 21.40 3.61 9.35
CA THR A 294 21.65 5.04 9.46
C THR A 294 20.94 5.84 8.36
N PRO A 295 20.74 7.16 8.53
CA PRO A 295 20.11 8.01 7.51
C PRO A 295 20.72 7.85 6.10
N ASP A 296 22.05 7.70 5.99
CA ASP A 296 22.72 7.53 4.69
C ASP A 296 22.45 6.15 4.06
N GLU A 297 22.47 5.07 4.87
CA GLU A 297 22.15 3.71 4.41
C GLU A 297 20.71 3.62 3.94
N VAL A 298 19.80 4.24 4.69
CA VAL A 298 18.36 4.24 4.35
C VAL A 298 18.10 5.00 3.05
N ARG A 299 18.72 6.19 2.84
CA ARG A 299 18.64 6.91 1.57
C ARG A 299 19.14 6.07 0.40
N ALA A 300 20.31 5.47 0.56
CA ALA A 300 20.90 4.61 -0.49
C ALA A 300 19.99 3.44 -0.85
N LYS A 301 19.36 2.82 0.16
CA LYS A 301 18.42 1.71 -0.07
C LYS A 301 17.14 2.16 -0.77
N VAL A 302 16.61 3.32 -0.43
CA VAL A 302 15.43 3.89 -1.14
C VAL A 302 15.78 4.21 -2.59
N ASP A 303 16.98 4.72 -2.87
CA ASP A 303 17.49 4.94 -4.24
C ASP A 303 17.53 3.63 -5.05
N GLU A 304 17.87 2.49 -4.43
CA GLU A 304 17.81 1.17 -5.09
C GLU A 304 16.38 0.81 -5.52
N TYR A 305 15.35 1.07 -4.68
CA TYR A 305 13.95 0.83 -5.04
C TYR A 305 13.50 1.73 -6.19
N VAL A 306 13.91 2.99 -6.18
CA VAL A 306 13.62 3.92 -7.28
C VAL A 306 14.29 3.45 -8.57
N ALA A 307 15.56 3.05 -8.53
CA ALA A 307 16.27 2.48 -9.67
C ALA A 307 15.61 1.19 -10.19
N ALA A 308 14.94 0.43 -9.32
CA ALA A 308 14.18 -0.76 -9.65
C ALA A 308 12.74 -0.46 -10.15
N GLY A 309 12.41 0.80 -10.42
CA GLY A 309 11.15 1.22 -11.07
C GLY A 309 10.05 1.71 -10.14
N CYS A 310 10.32 1.90 -8.85
CA CYS A 310 9.43 2.60 -7.94
C CYS A 310 9.39 4.09 -8.34
N THR A 311 8.18 4.65 -8.55
CA THR A 311 7.99 6.06 -8.89
C THR A 311 7.91 6.97 -7.66
N CYS A 312 7.42 6.45 -6.54
CA CYS A 312 7.27 7.17 -5.28
C CYS A 312 7.44 6.19 -4.11
N PRO A 313 8.58 6.19 -3.41
CA PRO A 313 8.73 5.45 -2.16
C PRO A 313 7.73 5.95 -1.11
N ILE A 314 6.92 5.04 -0.59
CA ILE A 314 5.99 5.28 0.52
C ILE A 314 6.66 4.73 1.77
N LEU A 315 7.22 5.59 2.59
CA LEU A 315 8.04 5.21 3.73
C LEU A 315 7.18 4.77 4.91
N TYR A 316 7.33 3.53 5.32
CA TYR A 316 6.64 2.92 6.47
C TYR A 316 7.55 2.92 7.69
N PRO A 317 7.36 3.84 8.65
CA PRO A 317 8.25 3.98 9.80
C PRO A 317 8.09 2.81 10.78
N LEU A 318 9.21 2.24 11.22
CA LEU A 318 9.26 1.22 12.28
C LEU A 318 10.07 1.68 13.50
N ALA A 319 11.00 2.61 13.36
CA ALA A 319 11.67 3.23 14.49
C ALA A 319 10.71 4.19 15.22
N ASP A 320 10.95 4.41 16.51
CA ASP A 320 10.11 5.27 17.36
C ASP A 320 10.15 6.74 16.90
N ASP A 321 11.29 7.21 16.39
CA ASP A 321 11.46 8.58 15.89
C ASP A 321 11.05 8.71 14.41
N VAL A 322 9.76 8.92 14.19
CA VAL A 322 9.20 9.16 12.85
C VAL A 322 9.69 10.49 12.26
N HIS A 323 10.01 11.50 13.10
CA HIS A 323 10.52 12.79 12.64
C HIS A 323 11.91 12.65 12.05
N LEU A 324 12.80 11.84 12.64
CA LEU A 324 14.11 11.55 12.07
C LEU A 324 14.00 10.94 10.67
N MET A 325 13.06 10.00 10.47
CA MET A 325 12.81 9.44 9.14
C MET A 325 12.31 10.51 8.16
N ILE A 326 11.34 11.36 8.56
CA ILE A 326 10.84 12.44 7.71
C ILE A 326 11.97 13.42 7.38
N ASP A 327 12.78 13.83 8.36
CA ASP A 327 13.92 14.73 8.16
C ASP A 327 15.00 14.14 7.26
N THR A 328 15.21 12.82 7.31
CA THR A 328 16.13 12.10 6.42
C THR A 328 15.79 12.30 4.95
N PHE A 329 14.50 12.49 4.62
CA PHE A 329 14.00 12.66 3.25
C PHE A 329 13.43 14.07 2.97
N ALA A 330 13.65 15.04 3.87
CA ALA A 330 13.19 16.43 3.71
C ALA A 330 13.79 17.10 2.46
N ARG A 331 12.99 18.00 1.83
CA ARG A 331 13.37 18.79 0.65
C ARG A 331 13.34 20.29 0.94
#